data_f7e81e9d2e91304649b656557dc7cac9
#
_entry.id   f7e81e9d2e91304649b656557dc7cac9
#
_cell.length_a   1.000
_cell.length_b   1.000
_cell.length_c   1.000
_cell.angle_alpha   90.00
_cell.angle_beta   90.00
_cell.angle_gamma   90.00
#
_symmetry.space_group_name_H-M   'P 1'
#
loop_
_entity.id
_entity.type
_entity.pdbx_description
1 polymer ?
#
loop_
_entity_poly.entity_id
_entity_poly.type
_entity_poly.pdbx_seq_one_letter_code
_entity_poly.pdbx_strand_id
1 'polypeptide(L)'
;MKSRQDYPKLKHFESLEVTKSGVKVGDLYKEEGSGIFFTYDPTWLATGFNLSPFTMKFDDKPQLALDRGLFEGLHGPFADSLPDGWGMLLMDRFLNSTFGDGTAYTVTALDRLAYMSDRAMGAFEYHPRAEREELRGTVDLAELFEASVEVLSGETSEVLTKLRLAGGSPGGARPKAIVAMSADGTHATSAFGQIPHGYDHWIVKFRAPGEPVETGAIEFAYYLMAREAGVEMAESSILNMSMPDGSREGFFATKRFDREGDQKLHMITVSALMYATHKAPSMDYSGLLKLTNVLTRSAAEVEKMARVMVFNALFHNYDDHTKNFAFIGREPEKPGEEAKWTLAPAYDLTFSEARGEHTTAYSGRGKATRQLIMELCADYKYLKPLDYIEQTLAAFAKWDEVFREVKIPLKAGEAYKAVLEKDHTYFNLIRPTRR
;
A
#
# COMPACT_ATOMS: atom_id res chain seq x y z
N MET A 1 37.36 -0.67 7.50
CA MET A 1 36.72 -1.97 7.19
C MET A 1 36.81 -2.84 8.43
N LYS A 2 35.67 -3.20 9.05
CA LYS A 2 35.65 -4.19 10.13
C LYS A 2 36.00 -5.56 9.53
N SER A 3 36.77 -6.38 10.26
CA SER A 3 37.06 -7.73 9.82
C SER A 3 35.78 -8.61 9.91
N ARG A 4 35.68 -9.70 9.15
CA ARG A 4 34.52 -10.63 9.21
C ARG A 4 34.25 -11.19 10.62
N GLN A 5 35.20 -11.08 11.55
CA GLN A 5 35.09 -11.54 12.94
C GLN A 5 34.37 -10.55 13.86
N ASP A 6 34.12 -9.30 13.42
CA ASP A 6 33.57 -8.21 14.28
C ASP A 6 32.05 -8.03 14.18
N TYR A 7 31.37 -8.79 13.33
CA TYR A 7 29.91 -8.69 13.17
C TYR A 7 29.19 -9.71 14.06
N PRO A 8 28.07 -9.33 14.71
CA PRO A 8 27.22 -10.28 15.40
C PRO A 8 26.64 -11.30 14.41
N LYS A 9 26.30 -12.50 14.89
CA LYS A 9 25.61 -13.49 14.06
C LYS A 9 24.15 -13.15 13.94
N LEU A 10 23.64 -13.19 12.70
CA LEU A 10 22.22 -13.13 12.44
C LEU A 10 21.52 -14.33 13.09
N LYS A 11 20.42 -14.09 13.79
CA LYS A 11 19.55 -15.14 14.31
C LYS A 11 18.46 -15.41 13.28
N HIS A 12 18.35 -16.67 12.87
CA HIS A 12 17.24 -17.13 12.01
C HIS A 12 16.07 -17.62 12.87
N PHE A 13 14.86 -17.43 12.36
CA PHE A 13 13.61 -17.84 12.99
C PHE A 13 12.96 -18.95 12.16
N GLU A 14 12.75 -20.10 12.78
CA GLU A 14 12.06 -21.25 12.16
C GLU A 14 10.55 -21.21 12.42
N SER A 15 10.11 -20.42 13.40
CA SER A 15 8.70 -20.22 13.72
C SER A 15 8.44 -18.84 14.30
N LEU A 16 7.22 -18.32 14.07
CA LEU A 16 6.72 -17.07 14.62
C LEU A 16 5.28 -17.26 15.09
N GLU A 17 4.99 -16.77 16.27
CA GLU A 17 3.61 -16.54 16.71
C GLU A 17 3.09 -15.27 16.05
N VAL A 18 1.88 -15.34 15.51
CA VAL A 18 1.15 -14.21 14.94
C VAL A 18 0.08 -13.77 15.93
N THR A 19 0.08 -12.49 16.28
CA THR A 19 -0.94 -11.92 17.17
C THR A 19 -1.65 -10.74 16.52
N LYS A 20 -2.86 -10.42 16.99
CA LYS A 20 -3.62 -9.21 16.67
C LYS A 20 -4.20 -8.64 17.95
N SER A 21 -3.85 -7.41 18.29
CA SER A 21 -4.33 -6.74 19.51
C SER A 21 -4.16 -7.60 20.77
N GLY A 22 -3.02 -8.31 20.87
CA GLY A 22 -2.69 -9.19 21.99
C GLY A 22 -3.37 -10.58 21.98
N VAL A 23 -4.24 -10.86 21.00
CA VAL A 23 -4.84 -12.19 20.81
C VAL A 23 -4.00 -13.00 19.83
N LYS A 24 -3.66 -14.22 20.20
CA LYS A 24 -2.96 -15.14 19.29
C LYS A 24 -3.85 -15.56 18.15
N VAL A 25 -3.37 -15.31 16.92
CA VAL A 25 -4.04 -15.68 15.66
C VAL A 25 -3.62 -17.09 15.23
N GLY A 26 -2.35 -17.41 15.41
CA GLY A 26 -1.79 -18.69 15.02
C GLY A 26 -0.26 -18.69 14.98
N ASP A 27 0.29 -19.75 14.43
CA ASP A 27 1.71 -19.98 14.30
C ASP A 27 2.12 -20.14 12.83
N LEU A 28 3.13 -19.37 12.42
CA LEU A 28 3.88 -19.57 11.18
C LEU A 28 5.12 -20.40 11.49
N TYR A 29 5.39 -21.44 10.72
CA TYR A 29 6.60 -22.24 10.91
C TYR A 29 7.07 -22.86 9.60
N LYS A 30 8.38 -23.07 9.51
CA LYS A 30 9.02 -23.66 8.36
C LYS A 30 9.29 -25.14 8.60
N GLU A 31 8.92 -25.97 7.64
CA GLU A 31 9.36 -27.37 7.57
C GLU A 31 10.40 -27.55 6.46
N GLU A 32 11.50 -28.17 6.82
CA GLU A 32 12.60 -28.42 5.89
C GLU A 32 12.11 -29.24 4.68
N GLY A 33 12.40 -28.76 3.47
CA GLY A 33 11.96 -29.38 2.22
C GLY A 33 10.46 -29.17 1.85
N SER A 34 9.62 -28.80 2.83
CA SER A 34 8.17 -28.63 2.63
C SER A 34 7.76 -27.19 2.36
N GLY A 35 8.26 -26.22 3.10
CA GLY A 35 7.94 -24.80 2.98
C GLY A 35 7.42 -24.18 4.27
N ILE A 36 6.66 -23.08 4.17
CA ILE A 36 6.11 -22.37 5.32
C ILE A 36 4.65 -22.77 5.51
N PHE A 37 4.35 -23.22 6.71
CA PHE A 37 3.01 -23.59 7.16
C PHE A 37 2.44 -22.52 8.08
N PHE A 38 1.13 -22.45 8.14
CA PHE A 38 0.37 -21.69 9.13
C PHE A 38 -0.70 -22.57 9.76
N THR A 39 -0.87 -22.42 11.08
CA THR A 39 -1.93 -23.08 11.84
C THR A 39 -2.65 -22.04 12.68
N TYR A 40 -3.99 -21.97 12.58
CA TYR A 40 -4.78 -21.09 13.43
C TYR A 40 -4.75 -21.53 14.88
N ASP A 41 -4.72 -20.56 15.80
CA ASP A 41 -4.88 -20.82 17.24
C ASP A 41 -6.36 -21.15 17.56
N PRO A 42 -6.64 -22.12 18.45
CA PRO A 42 -8.02 -22.45 18.85
C PRO A 42 -8.79 -21.24 19.40
N THR A 43 -8.12 -20.31 20.08
CA THR A 43 -8.75 -19.08 20.60
C THR A 43 -9.24 -18.20 19.44
N TRP A 44 -8.39 -18.05 18.39
CA TRP A 44 -8.77 -17.30 17.20
C TRP A 44 -9.89 -17.97 16.41
N LEU A 45 -9.87 -19.30 16.30
CA LEU A 45 -10.97 -20.04 15.64
C LEU A 45 -12.30 -19.86 16.36
N ALA A 46 -12.29 -19.66 17.68
CA ALA A 46 -13.49 -19.42 18.45
C ALA A 46 -14.04 -17.99 18.38
N THR A 47 -13.17 -16.98 18.17
CA THR A 47 -13.54 -15.56 18.32
C THR A 47 -13.19 -14.69 17.12
N GLY A 48 -12.28 -15.14 16.27
CA GLY A 48 -11.77 -14.42 15.13
C GLY A 48 -12.48 -14.77 13.82
N PHE A 49 -11.76 -14.62 12.72
CA PHE A 49 -12.29 -14.80 11.37
C PHE A 49 -11.20 -15.34 10.43
N ASN A 50 -11.63 -15.83 9.25
CA ASN A 50 -10.70 -16.27 8.20
C ASN A 50 -9.94 -15.08 7.61
N LEU A 51 -8.60 -15.10 7.70
CA LEU A 51 -7.72 -14.03 7.23
C LEU A 51 -7.71 -13.87 5.70
N SER A 52 -8.03 -14.92 4.96
CA SER A 52 -8.06 -14.92 3.49
C SER A 52 -9.08 -15.94 2.98
N PRO A 53 -10.36 -15.55 2.81
CA PRO A 53 -11.45 -16.48 2.52
C PRO A 53 -11.29 -17.31 1.25
N PHE A 54 -10.46 -16.88 0.29
CA PHE A 54 -10.26 -17.58 -0.97
C PHE A 54 -9.05 -18.52 -0.98
N THR A 55 -8.11 -18.31 -0.07
CA THR A 55 -6.81 -19.00 -0.15
C THR A 55 -6.40 -19.71 1.14
N MET A 56 -7.16 -19.52 2.21
CA MET A 56 -6.94 -20.19 3.49
C MET A 56 -8.23 -20.84 3.98
N LYS A 57 -8.11 -22.03 4.60
CA LYS A 57 -9.20 -22.65 5.32
C LYS A 57 -9.23 -22.12 6.75
N PHE A 58 -10.41 -21.95 7.32
CA PHE A 58 -10.57 -21.52 8.71
C PHE A 58 -10.78 -22.75 9.60
N ASP A 59 -9.71 -23.51 9.80
CA ASP A 59 -9.66 -24.73 10.63
C ASP A 59 -8.33 -24.82 11.40
N ASP A 60 -8.22 -25.82 12.27
CA ASP A 60 -7.05 -26.07 13.12
C ASP A 60 -5.93 -26.86 12.44
N LYS A 61 -6.06 -27.14 11.14
CA LYS A 61 -5.05 -27.94 10.43
C LYS A 61 -3.92 -27.08 9.88
N PRO A 62 -2.68 -27.62 9.90
CA PRO A 62 -1.57 -26.99 9.23
C PRO A 62 -1.86 -26.75 7.74
N GLN A 63 -1.63 -25.53 7.28
CA GLN A 63 -1.84 -25.13 5.88
C GLN A 63 -0.53 -24.69 5.28
N LEU A 64 -0.10 -25.34 4.21
CA LEU A 64 1.07 -24.91 3.42
C LEU A 64 0.67 -23.70 2.58
N ALA A 65 1.56 -22.72 2.44
CA ALA A 65 1.37 -21.61 1.49
C ALA A 65 1.19 -22.13 0.06
N LEU A 66 0.26 -21.54 -0.69
CA LEU A 66 -0.13 -22.02 -2.03
C LEU A 66 1.00 -21.97 -3.05
N ASP A 67 1.91 -21.03 -2.94
CA ASP A 67 3.03 -20.85 -3.87
C ASP A 67 4.33 -20.60 -3.10
N ARG A 68 5.36 -21.41 -3.39
CA ARG A 68 6.66 -21.33 -2.72
C ARG A 68 7.55 -20.21 -3.27
N GLY A 69 7.32 -19.77 -4.49
CA GLY A 69 8.10 -18.74 -5.17
C GLY A 69 7.50 -17.34 -5.01
N LEU A 70 6.18 -17.27 -4.97
CA LEU A 70 5.49 -16.01 -4.74
C LEU A 70 5.51 -15.69 -3.24
N PHE A 71 5.67 -14.40 -2.91
CA PHE A 71 5.66 -13.91 -1.52
C PHE A 71 6.71 -14.57 -0.61
N GLU A 72 7.84 -14.97 -1.16
CA GLU A 72 8.90 -15.71 -0.43
C GLU A 72 8.36 -16.97 0.26
N GLY A 73 7.30 -17.57 -0.26
CA GLY A 73 6.65 -18.76 0.29
C GLY A 73 5.70 -18.49 1.46
N LEU A 74 5.30 -17.26 1.72
CA LEU A 74 4.31 -16.91 2.74
C LEU A 74 2.88 -17.03 2.23
N HIS A 75 1.95 -17.18 3.17
CA HIS A 75 0.54 -16.97 2.91
C HIS A 75 0.25 -15.49 2.65
N GLY A 76 -0.71 -15.20 1.77
CA GLY A 76 -1.03 -13.85 1.34
C GLY A 76 -1.18 -12.82 2.48
N PRO A 77 -1.98 -13.06 3.55
CA PRO A 77 -2.14 -12.11 4.64
C PRO A 77 -0.84 -11.69 5.32
N PHE A 78 0.14 -12.58 5.38
CA PHE A 78 1.44 -12.30 6.00
C PHE A 78 2.44 -11.70 5.01
N ALA A 79 2.23 -11.94 3.72
CA ALA A 79 3.01 -11.34 2.66
C ALA A 79 2.84 -9.81 2.60
N ASP A 80 1.63 -9.30 2.88
CA ASP A 80 1.36 -7.86 2.95
C ASP A 80 2.03 -7.18 4.16
N SER A 81 2.51 -7.96 5.12
CA SER A 81 3.32 -7.48 6.25
C SER A 81 4.81 -7.36 5.93
N LEU A 82 5.27 -7.97 4.84
CA LEU A 82 6.67 -7.84 4.42
C LEU A 82 6.94 -6.42 3.91
N PRO A 83 8.16 -5.91 4.14
CA PRO A 83 8.59 -4.70 3.47
C PRO A 83 8.63 -4.92 1.96
N ASP A 84 8.37 -3.86 1.20
CA ASP A 84 8.43 -3.86 -0.26
C ASP A 84 9.17 -2.60 -0.72
N GLY A 85 9.76 -2.62 -1.91
CA GLY A 85 10.45 -1.48 -2.52
C GLY A 85 11.37 -0.73 -1.55
N TRP A 86 10.96 0.45 -1.13
CA TRP A 86 11.72 1.30 -0.21
C TRP A 86 12.02 0.64 1.14
N GLY A 87 11.02 0.02 1.76
CA GLY A 87 11.20 -0.65 3.06
C GLY A 87 12.14 -1.84 2.98
N MET A 88 12.12 -2.59 1.88
CA MET A 88 13.05 -3.69 1.64
C MET A 88 14.49 -3.15 1.51
N LEU A 89 14.68 -2.06 0.77
CA LEU A 89 15.99 -1.41 0.65
C LEU A 89 16.55 -1.00 2.03
N LEU A 90 15.71 -0.38 2.87
CA LEU A 90 16.11 0.01 4.23
C LEU A 90 16.48 -1.19 5.11
N MET A 91 15.66 -2.24 5.07
CA MET A 91 15.91 -3.46 5.83
C MET A 91 17.19 -4.15 5.38
N ASP A 92 17.40 -4.31 4.07
CA ASP A 92 18.59 -4.98 3.52
C ASP A 92 19.88 -4.21 3.87
N ARG A 93 19.85 -2.88 3.80
CA ARG A 93 21.00 -2.05 4.21
C ARG A 93 21.28 -2.15 5.70
N PHE A 94 20.23 -2.11 6.52
CA PHE A 94 20.38 -2.32 7.95
C PHE A 94 20.99 -3.68 8.27
N LEU A 95 20.48 -4.74 7.70
CA LEU A 95 21.00 -6.11 7.92
C LEU A 95 22.46 -6.23 7.50
N ASN A 96 22.82 -5.70 6.33
CA ASN A 96 24.19 -5.70 5.85
C ASN A 96 25.13 -4.85 6.74
N SER A 97 24.68 -3.68 7.20
CA SER A 97 25.50 -2.82 8.08
C SER A 97 25.69 -3.41 9.48
N THR A 98 24.71 -4.15 9.98
CA THR A 98 24.71 -4.74 11.32
C THR A 98 25.42 -6.09 11.38
N PHE A 99 25.15 -6.97 10.41
CA PHE A 99 25.58 -8.37 10.43
C PHE A 99 26.66 -8.70 9.38
N GLY A 100 27.05 -7.73 8.57
CA GLY A 100 28.06 -7.85 7.53
C GLY A 100 27.47 -7.94 6.12
N ASP A 101 28.29 -7.57 5.13
CA ASP A 101 27.91 -7.54 3.72
C ASP A 101 27.41 -8.90 3.24
N GLY A 102 26.33 -8.89 2.48
CA GLY A 102 25.70 -10.09 1.93
C GLY A 102 24.68 -10.76 2.86
N THR A 103 24.52 -10.29 4.11
CA THR A 103 23.55 -10.85 5.06
C THR A 103 22.11 -10.80 4.50
N ALA A 104 21.74 -9.73 3.81
CA ALA A 104 20.42 -9.57 3.21
C ALA A 104 20.01 -10.72 2.27
N TYR A 105 20.97 -11.41 1.66
CA TYR A 105 20.73 -12.58 0.79
C TYR A 105 20.47 -13.88 1.56
N THR A 106 20.74 -13.91 2.86
CA THR A 106 20.57 -15.10 3.71
C THR A 106 19.31 -15.04 4.57
N VAL A 107 18.68 -13.86 4.63
CA VAL A 107 17.48 -13.58 5.44
C VAL A 107 16.27 -14.25 4.84
N THR A 108 15.51 -14.98 5.66
CA THR A 108 14.27 -15.64 5.26
C THR A 108 13.05 -14.71 5.42
N ALA A 109 11.91 -15.10 4.85
CA ALA A 109 10.65 -14.40 5.05
C ALA A 109 10.25 -14.31 6.54
N LEU A 110 10.47 -15.39 7.32
CA LEU A 110 10.19 -15.38 8.76
C LEU A 110 11.13 -14.42 9.51
N ASP A 111 12.41 -14.36 9.14
CA ASP A 111 13.33 -13.38 9.72
C ASP A 111 12.84 -11.95 9.45
N ARG A 112 12.44 -11.64 8.20
CA ARG A 112 11.90 -10.32 7.84
C ARG A 112 10.67 -9.97 8.63
N LEU A 113 9.72 -10.90 8.82
CA LEU A 113 8.54 -10.70 9.65
C LEU A 113 8.91 -10.44 11.12
N ALA A 114 9.89 -11.15 11.69
CA ALA A 114 10.39 -10.92 13.03
C ALA A 114 11.01 -9.51 13.20
N TYR A 115 11.67 -8.99 12.15
CA TYR A 115 12.18 -7.61 12.11
C TYR A 115 11.08 -6.58 11.91
N MET A 116 9.99 -6.91 11.19
CA MET A 116 8.82 -6.05 11.08
C MET A 116 8.07 -5.96 12.40
N SER A 117 7.91 -7.08 13.09
CA SER A 117 7.24 -7.15 14.40
C SER A 117 5.84 -6.50 14.39
N ASP A 118 5.66 -5.35 15.03
CA ASP A 118 4.41 -4.58 15.12
C ASP A 118 4.34 -3.39 14.14
N ARG A 119 5.34 -3.25 13.26
CA ARG A 119 5.53 -2.12 12.32
C ARG A 119 4.93 -2.34 10.93
N ALA A 120 4.36 -3.52 10.70
CA ALA A 120 3.79 -3.89 9.43
C ALA A 120 2.52 -3.09 9.07
N MET A 121 2.14 -3.15 7.79
CA MET A 121 0.79 -2.79 7.37
C MET A 121 -0.21 -3.84 7.87
N GLY A 122 -1.47 -3.42 8.06
CA GLY A 122 -2.52 -4.28 8.60
C GLY A 122 -2.40 -4.48 10.12
N ALA A 123 -2.93 -5.60 10.61
CA ALA A 123 -3.19 -5.79 12.02
C ALA A 123 -2.22 -6.71 12.75
N PHE A 124 -1.34 -7.42 12.03
CA PHE A 124 -0.56 -8.50 12.64
C PHE A 124 0.71 -8.01 13.30
N GLU A 125 1.09 -8.72 14.36
CA GLU A 125 2.35 -8.59 15.08
C GLU A 125 3.01 -9.97 15.14
N TYR A 126 4.34 -9.99 15.03
CA TYR A 126 5.12 -11.23 14.91
C TYR A 126 6.07 -11.39 16.08
N HIS A 127 6.03 -12.56 16.72
CA HIS A 127 6.84 -12.89 17.90
C HIS A 127 7.60 -14.21 17.71
N PRO A 128 8.85 -14.33 18.22
CA PRO A 128 9.59 -13.30 18.95
C PRO A 128 10.02 -12.16 18.00
N ARG A 129 10.15 -10.96 18.56
CA ARG A 129 10.72 -9.81 17.87
C ARG A 129 12.22 -10.02 17.67
N ALA A 130 12.73 -9.69 16.48
CA ALA A 130 14.16 -9.74 16.19
C ALA A 130 14.93 -8.67 16.97
N GLU A 131 14.31 -7.51 17.19
CA GLU A 131 14.88 -6.39 17.92
C GLU A 131 14.06 -6.08 19.18
N ARG A 132 14.76 -5.72 20.26
CA ARG A 132 14.14 -5.39 21.55
C ARG A 132 14.07 -3.88 21.79
N GLU A 133 14.84 -3.06 21.03
CA GLU A 133 14.84 -1.62 21.22
C GLU A 133 13.59 -0.99 20.63
N GLU A 134 12.83 -0.32 21.48
CA GLU A 134 11.73 0.54 21.05
C GLU A 134 12.31 1.88 20.59
N LEU A 135 12.34 2.08 19.29
CA LEU A 135 12.73 3.34 18.68
C LEU A 135 11.56 4.34 18.85
N ARG A 136 11.59 5.13 19.91
CA ARG A 136 10.59 6.18 20.19
C ARG A 136 11.25 7.56 20.13
N GLY A 137 10.52 8.56 19.68
CA GLY A 137 10.99 9.95 19.70
C GLY A 137 10.29 10.85 18.68
N THR A 138 10.55 12.13 18.83
CA THR A 138 10.12 13.14 17.86
C THR A 138 10.78 12.88 16.51
N VAL A 139 10.03 13.06 15.45
CA VAL A 139 10.46 12.85 14.07
C VAL A 139 10.48 14.20 13.36
N ASP A 140 11.61 14.56 12.77
CA ASP A 140 11.73 15.69 11.87
C ASP A 140 11.63 15.20 10.42
N LEU A 141 10.59 15.64 9.70
CA LEU A 141 10.32 15.21 8.34
C LEU A 141 11.37 15.73 7.33
N ALA A 142 11.95 16.91 7.58
CA ALA A 142 13.02 17.44 6.72
C ALA A 142 14.30 16.59 6.87
N GLU A 143 14.67 16.23 8.10
CA GLU A 143 15.79 15.31 8.35
C GLU A 143 15.53 13.92 7.73
N LEU A 144 14.30 13.42 7.78
CA LEU A 144 13.96 12.13 7.14
C LEU A 144 14.06 12.19 5.62
N PHE A 145 13.65 13.31 5.01
CA PHE A 145 13.82 13.51 3.58
C PHE A 145 15.30 13.53 3.17
N GLU A 146 16.14 14.34 3.84
CA GLU A 146 17.58 14.37 3.59
C GLU A 146 18.19 12.97 3.77
N ALA A 147 17.85 12.31 4.85
CA ALA A 147 18.24 10.93 5.11
C ALA A 147 17.85 9.98 3.99
N SER A 148 16.67 10.14 3.40
CA SER A 148 16.21 9.31 2.30
C SER A 148 17.01 9.53 1.02
N VAL A 149 17.42 10.77 0.74
CA VAL A 149 18.30 11.13 -0.39
C VAL A 149 19.68 10.49 -0.21
N GLU A 150 20.27 10.57 0.98
CA GLU A 150 21.57 9.96 1.30
C GLU A 150 21.50 8.42 1.10
N VAL A 151 20.46 7.76 1.59
CA VAL A 151 20.28 6.33 1.37
C VAL A 151 20.22 6.00 -0.13
N LEU A 152 19.48 6.74 -0.93
CA LEU A 152 19.38 6.48 -2.36
C LEU A 152 20.69 6.74 -3.10
N SER A 153 21.53 7.68 -2.62
CA SER A 153 22.88 7.94 -3.18
C SER A 153 23.94 6.93 -2.77
N GLY A 154 23.65 6.05 -1.79
CA GLY A 154 24.56 4.97 -1.38
C GLY A 154 25.31 5.19 -0.08
N GLU A 155 25.12 6.32 0.60
CA GLU A 155 25.69 6.63 1.92
C GLU A 155 24.86 5.98 3.04
N THR A 156 25.48 5.50 4.16
CA THR A 156 24.76 4.42 4.85
C THR A 156 24.74 4.35 6.37
N SER A 157 25.44 5.05 7.22
CA SER A 157 25.50 4.50 8.58
C SER A 157 24.61 5.13 9.65
N GLU A 158 24.63 6.43 9.84
CA GLU A 158 23.87 7.08 10.92
C GLU A 158 22.41 7.36 10.54
N VAL A 159 22.19 7.59 9.26
CA VAL A 159 20.94 7.96 8.65
C VAL A 159 19.91 6.82 8.67
N LEU A 160 20.35 5.57 8.56
CA LEU A 160 19.47 4.38 8.59
C LEU A 160 18.70 4.27 9.91
N THR A 161 19.29 4.66 11.04
CA THR A 161 18.61 4.61 12.34
C THR A 161 17.44 5.57 12.38
N LYS A 162 17.58 6.81 11.87
CA LYS A 162 16.49 7.80 11.79
C LYS A 162 15.34 7.31 10.90
N LEU A 163 15.66 6.80 9.71
CA LEU A 163 14.66 6.27 8.79
C LEU A 163 13.95 5.03 9.34
N ARG A 164 14.64 4.24 10.16
CA ARG A 164 14.03 3.09 10.85
C ARG A 164 13.08 3.51 11.98
N LEU A 165 13.32 4.65 12.64
CA LEU A 165 12.38 5.25 13.59
C LEU A 165 11.01 5.56 12.96
N ALA A 166 11.03 5.90 11.67
CA ALA A 166 9.86 6.22 10.88
C ALA A 166 9.50 5.11 9.87
N GLY A 167 10.16 3.95 9.97
CA GLY A 167 10.06 2.88 8.96
C GLY A 167 9.18 1.72 9.39
N GLY A 168 8.00 1.67 8.88
CA GLY A 168 7.29 0.46 8.51
C GLY A 168 7.15 0.54 7.00
N SER A 169 6.85 -0.53 6.28
CA SER A 169 6.79 -0.41 4.84
C SER A 169 5.39 -0.55 4.30
N PRO A 170 4.66 0.57 4.10
CA PRO A 170 3.66 0.55 3.07
C PRO A 170 4.38 0.33 1.74
N GLY A 171 3.85 -0.54 0.88
CA GLY A 171 4.45 -0.92 -0.39
C GLY A 171 4.90 0.24 -1.28
N GLY A 172 5.64 -0.06 -2.32
CA GLY A 172 6.11 0.89 -3.34
C GLY A 172 7.57 1.33 -3.19
N ALA A 173 8.13 1.84 -4.28
CA ALA A 173 9.56 2.10 -4.43
C ALA A 173 10.00 3.50 -3.94
N ARG A 174 9.08 4.49 -3.90
CA ARG A 174 9.40 5.86 -3.47
C ARG A 174 9.71 5.92 -1.98
N PRO A 175 10.65 6.79 -1.56
CA PRO A 175 10.92 7.04 -0.15
C PRO A 175 9.67 7.48 0.60
N LYS A 176 9.46 6.92 1.77
CA LYS A 176 8.32 7.24 2.62
C LYS A 176 8.60 6.94 4.09
N ALA A 177 7.84 7.59 4.96
CA ALA A 177 7.90 7.38 6.39
C ALA A 177 6.49 7.10 6.95
N ILE A 178 6.41 6.26 7.99
CA ILE A 178 5.21 6.11 8.81
C ILE A 178 5.44 6.92 10.08
N VAL A 179 4.56 7.87 10.33
CA VAL A 179 4.64 8.75 11.50
C VAL A 179 3.29 8.85 12.18
N ALA A 180 3.31 9.15 13.48
CA ALA A 180 2.15 9.66 14.17
C ALA A 180 2.21 11.19 14.13
N MET A 181 1.14 11.85 13.66
CA MET A 181 1.10 13.27 13.44
C MET A 181 -0.08 13.90 14.19
N SER A 182 0.15 15.06 14.80
CA SER A 182 -0.88 15.85 15.46
C SER A 182 -1.96 16.31 14.48
N ALA A 183 -3.17 16.58 14.97
CA ALA A 183 -4.30 16.99 14.14
C ALA A 183 -4.04 18.26 13.31
N ASP A 184 -3.18 19.16 13.78
CA ASP A 184 -2.77 20.38 13.07
C ASP A 184 -1.60 20.15 12.08
N GLY A 185 -1.04 18.92 12.02
CA GLY A 185 0.08 18.57 11.15
C GLY A 185 1.42 19.16 11.50
N THR A 186 1.56 19.83 12.68
CA THR A 186 2.78 20.56 13.05
C THR A 186 3.80 19.72 13.80
N HIS A 187 3.36 18.62 14.40
CA HIS A 187 4.22 17.73 15.17
C HIS A 187 4.13 16.31 14.66
N ALA A 188 5.27 15.69 14.49
CA ALA A 188 5.38 14.27 14.13
C ALA A 188 6.23 13.51 15.14
N THR A 189 5.87 12.27 15.40
CA THR A 189 6.61 11.34 16.24
C THR A 189 6.60 9.94 15.64
N SER A 190 7.40 9.04 16.21
CA SER A 190 7.35 7.62 15.83
C SER A 190 5.92 7.08 15.94
N ALA A 191 5.48 6.32 14.94
CA ALA A 191 4.17 5.70 14.86
C ALA A 191 4.14 4.30 15.53
N PHE A 192 5.19 3.91 16.24
CA PHE A 192 5.32 2.57 16.82
C PHE A 192 4.99 2.56 18.30
N GLY A 193 4.30 1.49 18.72
CA GLY A 193 3.72 1.40 20.04
C GLY A 193 2.51 2.33 20.20
N GLN A 194 2.27 2.78 21.43
CA GLN A 194 1.18 3.71 21.72
C GLN A 194 1.56 5.13 21.25
N ILE A 195 0.71 5.71 20.41
CA ILE A 195 0.87 7.09 19.92
C ILE A 195 0.30 8.09 20.93
N PRO A 196 0.74 9.37 20.95
CA PRO A 196 0.17 10.41 21.81
C PRO A 196 -1.32 10.64 21.53
N HIS A 197 -2.08 10.96 22.56
CA HIS A 197 -3.50 11.29 22.39
C HIS A 197 -3.69 12.48 21.43
N GLY A 198 -4.64 12.33 20.51
CA GLY A 198 -4.92 13.34 19.47
C GLY A 198 -4.00 13.28 18.25
N TYR A 199 -3.16 12.25 18.17
CA TYR A 199 -2.38 11.96 16.98
C TYR A 199 -3.04 10.86 16.16
N ASP A 200 -2.81 10.89 14.86
CA ASP A 200 -3.21 9.85 13.91
C ASP A 200 -1.99 9.26 13.21
N HIS A 201 -2.15 8.05 12.66
CA HIS A 201 -1.10 7.38 11.89
C HIS A 201 -1.13 7.86 10.43
N TRP A 202 0.01 8.31 9.92
CA TRP A 202 0.18 8.85 8.58
C TRP A 202 1.32 8.16 7.82
N ILE A 203 1.20 8.14 6.51
CA ILE A 203 2.27 7.82 5.57
C ILE A 203 2.64 9.13 4.91
N VAL A 204 3.91 9.54 5.03
CA VAL A 204 4.47 10.72 4.38
C VAL A 204 5.37 10.24 3.25
N LYS A 205 5.11 10.68 2.02
CA LYS A 205 5.87 10.32 0.83
C LYS A 205 6.83 11.45 0.45
N PHE A 206 8.07 11.08 0.19
CA PHE A 206 9.13 11.98 -0.27
C PHE A 206 9.37 11.75 -1.76
N ARG A 207 9.78 12.80 -2.48
CA ARG A 207 10.26 12.62 -3.85
C ARG A 207 11.60 11.88 -3.88
N ALA A 208 11.82 11.09 -4.92
CA ALA A 208 13.12 10.49 -5.16
C ALA A 208 14.06 11.51 -5.83
N PRO A 209 15.40 11.33 -5.74
CA PRO A 209 16.35 12.13 -6.49
C PRO A 209 16.03 12.11 -7.99
N GLY A 210 16.01 13.30 -8.61
CA GLY A 210 15.67 13.46 -10.02
C GLY A 210 14.17 13.60 -10.32
N GLU A 211 13.28 13.36 -9.37
CA GLU A 211 11.86 13.69 -9.54
C GLU A 211 11.62 15.20 -9.36
N PRO A 212 10.61 15.78 -10.05
CA PRO A 212 10.23 17.18 -9.88
C PRO A 212 9.89 17.54 -8.43
N VAL A 213 10.15 18.78 -8.03
CA VAL A 213 9.80 19.29 -6.69
C VAL A 213 8.28 19.24 -6.46
N GLU A 214 7.52 19.34 -7.52
CA GLU A 214 6.05 19.31 -7.51
C GLU A 214 5.45 17.91 -7.30
N THR A 215 6.25 16.85 -7.24
CA THR A 215 5.77 15.44 -7.17
C THR A 215 4.74 15.23 -6.07
N GLY A 216 5.01 15.70 -4.85
CA GLY A 216 4.05 15.57 -3.74
C GLY A 216 2.79 16.40 -3.94
N ALA A 217 2.93 17.61 -4.50
CA ALA A 217 1.81 18.48 -4.82
C ALA A 217 0.93 17.92 -5.94
N ILE A 218 1.53 17.25 -6.95
CA ILE A 218 0.79 16.55 -8.03
C ILE A 218 -0.03 15.41 -7.44
N GLU A 219 0.54 14.59 -6.56
CA GLU A 219 -0.20 13.50 -5.90
C GLU A 219 -1.35 14.05 -5.05
N PHE A 220 -1.15 15.19 -4.38
CA PHE A 220 -2.23 15.86 -3.64
C PHE A 220 -3.30 16.47 -4.58
N ALA A 221 -2.94 17.01 -5.74
CA ALA A 221 -3.89 17.45 -6.75
C ALA A 221 -4.74 16.28 -7.27
N TYR A 222 -4.15 15.11 -7.49
CA TYR A 222 -4.86 13.88 -7.85
C TYR A 222 -5.83 13.45 -6.75
N TYR A 223 -5.43 13.53 -5.47
CA TYR A 223 -6.32 13.27 -4.35
C TYR A 223 -7.56 14.19 -4.37
N LEU A 224 -7.38 15.50 -4.57
CA LEU A 224 -8.49 16.45 -4.64
C LEU A 224 -9.45 16.12 -5.81
N MET A 225 -8.89 15.86 -6.99
CA MET A 225 -9.67 15.51 -8.18
C MET A 225 -10.35 14.15 -8.06
N ALA A 226 -9.72 13.17 -7.41
CA ALA A 226 -10.33 11.86 -7.16
C ALA A 226 -11.55 11.99 -6.23
N ARG A 227 -11.45 12.77 -5.16
CA ARG A 227 -12.60 13.07 -4.28
C ARG A 227 -13.73 13.78 -5.01
N GLU A 228 -13.40 14.74 -5.85
CA GLU A 228 -14.38 15.44 -6.69
C GLU A 228 -15.07 14.48 -7.68
N ALA A 229 -14.34 13.50 -8.20
CA ALA A 229 -14.87 12.41 -9.03
C ALA A 229 -15.69 11.38 -8.23
N GLY A 230 -15.85 11.55 -6.92
CA GLY A 230 -16.58 10.63 -6.05
C GLY A 230 -15.82 9.35 -5.69
N VAL A 231 -14.49 9.32 -5.85
CA VAL A 231 -13.63 8.24 -5.37
C VAL A 231 -13.40 8.41 -3.87
N GLU A 232 -13.67 7.36 -3.10
CA GLU A 232 -13.36 7.35 -1.67
C GLU A 232 -11.85 7.17 -1.46
N MET A 233 -11.23 8.14 -0.81
CA MET A 233 -9.82 8.12 -0.43
C MET A 233 -9.63 8.41 1.05
N ALA A 234 -8.56 7.89 1.64
CA ALA A 234 -8.15 8.28 2.98
C ALA A 234 -7.82 9.79 3.01
N GLU A 235 -8.05 10.41 4.16
CA GLU A 235 -7.68 11.81 4.38
C GLU A 235 -6.21 12.04 4.02
N SER A 236 -5.97 13.07 3.18
CA SER A 236 -4.63 13.39 2.70
C SER A 236 -4.39 14.89 2.72
N SER A 237 -3.12 15.28 2.83
CA SER A 237 -2.71 16.67 2.82
C SER A 237 -1.35 16.85 2.17
N ILE A 238 -0.97 18.12 1.92
CA ILE A 238 0.37 18.50 1.49
C ILE A 238 1.08 19.20 2.64
N LEU A 239 2.20 18.63 3.08
CA LEU A 239 3.04 19.20 4.13
C LEU A 239 4.12 20.07 3.47
N ASN A 240 4.02 21.39 3.63
CA ASN A 240 4.99 22.31 3.07
C ASN A 240 6.11 22.55 4.08
N MET A 241 7.31 22.04 3.80
CA MET A 241 8.46 22.10 4.66
C MET A 241 9.49 23.11 4.14
N SER A 242 10.12 23.85 5.06
CA SER A 242 11.32 24.62 4.77
C SER A 242 12.53 23.75 5.06
N MET A 243 13.37 23.59 4.06
CA MET A 243 14.57 22.74 4.16
C MET A 243 15.74 23.53 4.75
N PRO A 244 16.76 22.85 5.34
CA PRO A 244 17.95 23.52 5.91
C PRO A 244 18.72 24.38 4.91
N ASP A 245 18.69 24.04 3.62
CA ASP A 245 19.31 24.82 2.53
C ASP A 245 18.50 26.06 2.11
N GLY A 246 17.33 26.29 2.74
CA GLY A 246 16.40 27.37 2.42
C GLY A 246 15.43 27.08 1.29
N SER A 247 15.50 25.91 0.68
CA SER A 247 14.52 25.46 -0.31
C SER A 247 13.19 25.08 0.36
N ARG A 248 12.16 24.82 -0.44
CA ARG A 248 10.85 24.34 0.02
C ARG A 248 10.49 23.05 -0.66
N GLU A 249 10.02 22.10 0.12
CA GLU A 249 9.52 20.81 -0.33
C GLU A 249 8.04 20.63 0.05
N GLY A 250 7.26 20.01 -0.83
CA GLY A 250 5.89 19.62 -0.57
C GLY A 250 5.81 18.09 -0.45
N PHE A 251 5.58 17.58 0.76
CA PHE A 251 5.43 16.15 0.99
C PHE A 251 3.96 15.77 0.99
N PHE A 252 3.59 14.80 0.15
CA PHE A 252 2.26 14.21 0.21
C PHE A 252 2.14 13.36 1.48
N ALA A 253 1.10 13.61 2.25
CA ALA A 253 0.79 12.83 3.45
C ALA A 253 -0.61 12.25 3.35
N THR A 254 -0.78 10.97 3.70
CA THR A 254 -2.07 10.30 3.74
C THR A 254 -2.25 9.54 5.04
N LYS A 255 -3.45 9.64 5.62
CA LYS A 255 -3.80 8.94 6.85
C LYS A 255 -3.91 7.44 6.57
N ARG A 256 -3.39 6.63 7.48
CA ARG A 256 -3.48 5.17 7.36
C ARG A 256 -4.93 4.72 7.55
N PHE A 257 -5.48 4.04 6.55
CA PHE A 257 -6.83 3.49 6.60
C PHE A 257 -6.94 2.18 7.39
N ASP A 258 -5.79 1.55 7.68
CA ASP A 258 -5.70 0.33 8.47
C ASP A 258 -5.51 0.63 9.97
N ARG A 259 -5.81 1.84 10.39
CA ARG A 259 -5.79 2.31 11.78
C ARG A 259 -7.06 3.08 12.11
N GLU A 260 -7.67 2.75 13.25
CA GLU A 260 -8.76 3.50 13.87
C GLU A 260 -8.35 3.81 15.32
N GLY A 261 -7.77 5.01 15.54
CA GLY A 261 -7.04 5.30 16.77
C GLY A 261 -5.91 4.30 16.97
N ASP A 262 -5.88 3.65 18.14
CA ASP A 262 -4.87 2.60 18.44
C ASP A 262 -5.24 1.22 17.86
N GLN A 263 -6.45 1.05 17.32
CA GLN A 263 -6.89 -0.22 16.76
C GLN A 263 -6.28 -0.46 15.39
N LYS A 264 -5.65 -1.64 15.22
CA LYS A 264 -5.13 -2.13 13.95
C LYS A 264 -6.20 -2.95 13.23
N LEU A 265 -6.50 -2.62 11.98
CA LEU A 265 -7.45 -3.33 11.14
C LEU A 265 -6.74 -4.33 10.24
N HIS A 266 -7.31 -5.51 10.09
CA HIS A 266 -6.83 -6.45 9.10
C HIS A 266 -7.05 -5.89 7.70
N MET A 267 -5.98 -5.75 6.92
CA MET A 267 -6.04 -5.43 5.50
C MET A 267 -5.38 -6.53 4.67
N ILE A 268 -5.87 -6.73 3.48
CA ILE A 268 -5.29 -7.64 2.51
C ILE A 268 -5.37 -7.05 1.10
N THR A 269 -4.25 -7.00 0.38
CA THR A 269 -4.25 -6.56 -1.01
C THR A 269 -4.86 -7.60 -1.93
N VAL A 270 -5.34 -7.19 -3.10
CA VAL A 270 -5.79 -8.13 -4.14
C VAL A 270 -4.66 -9.07 -4.56
N SER A 271 -3.43 -8.56 -4.60
CA SER A 271 -2.23 -9.38 -4.85
C SER A 271 -2.13 -10.54 -3.88
N ALA A 272 -2.23 -10.27 -2.59
CA ALA A 272 -2.14 -11.25 -1.51
C ALA A 272 -3.36 -12.19 -1.45
N LEU A 273 -4.57 -11.62 -1.59
CA LEU A 273 -5.83 -12.35 -1.52
C LEU A 273 -6.00 -13.38 -2.65
N MET A 274 -5.50 -13.05 -3.85
CA MET A 274 -5.68 -13.86 -5.06
C MET A 274 -4.39 -14.54 -5.53
N TYR A 275 -3.27 -14.40 -4.81
CA TYR A 275 -1.94 -14.81 -5.27
C TYR A 275 -1.61 -14.28 -6.67
N ALA A 276 -2.01 -13.03 -6.93
CA ALA A 276 -1.82 -12.36 -8.20
C ALA A 276 -0.57 -11.47 -8.16
N THR A 277 0.41 -11.76 -9.00
CA THR A 277 1.66 -10.96 -9.04
C THR A 277 1.36 -9.50 -9.41
N HIS A 278 2.00 -8.55 -8.71
CA HIS A 278 1.96 -7.13 -9.06
C HIS A 278 3.05 -6.71 -10.06
N LYS A 279 4.00 -7.61 -10.36
CA LYS A 279 5.15 -7.35 -11.23
C LYS A 279 4.81 -7.44 -12.73
N ALA A 280 3.65 -7.98 -13.06
CA ALA A 280 3.14 -8.12 -14.42
C ALA A 280 1.61 -8.01 -14.41
N PRO A 281 0.97 -7.67 -15.55
CA PRO A 281 -0.49 -7.72 -15.68
C PRO A 281 -1.02 -9.10 -15.30
N SER A 282 -1.79 -9.19 -14.24
CA SER A 282 -2.31 -10.45 -13.70
C SER A 282 -3.80 -10.40 -13.34
N MET A 283 -4.42 -9.23 -13.54
CA MET A 283 -5.82 -8.99 -13.19
C MET A 283 -6.51 -8.16 -14.29
N ASP A 284 -7.84 -8.30 -14.36
CA ASP A 284 -8.73 -7.51 -15.19
C ASP A 284 -9.78 -6.84 -14.30
N TYR A 285 -10.28 -5.67 -14.69
CA TYR A 285 -11.31 -4.96 -13.92
C TYR A 285 -12.62 -5.75 -13.78
N SER A 286 -12.94 -6.62 -14.73
CA SER A 286 -14.06 -7.57 -14.56
C SER A 286 -13.83 -8.49 -13.37
N GLY A 287 -12.60 -8.99 -13.20
CA GLY A 287 -12.18 -9.78 -12.05
C GLY A 287 -12.23 -8.99 -10.74
N LEU A 288 -11.79 -7.72 -10.73
CA LEU A 288 -11.84 -6.85 -9.55
C LEU A 288 -13.28 -6.56 -9.12
N LEU A 289 -14.17 -6.23 -10.05
CA LEU A 289 -15.59 -6.02 -9.74
C LEU A 289 -16.24 -7.28 -9.18
N LYS A 290 -15.95 -8.44 -9.78
CA LYS A 290 -16.46 -9.74 -9.31
C LYS A 290 -15.91 -10.10 -7.93
N LEU A 291 -14.60 -9.91 -7.71
CA LEU A 291 -13.95 -10.16 -6.42
C LEU A 291 -14.57 -9.29 -5.33
N THR A 292 -14.72 -7.99 -5.60
CA THR A 292 -15.35 -7.04 -4.67
C THR A 292 -16.78 -7.48 -4.32
N ASN A 293 -17.58 -7.85 -5.33
CA ASN A 293 -18.96 -8.30 -5.11
C ASN A 293 -19.04 -9.58 -4.27
N VAL A 294 -18.18 -10.57 -4.56
CA VAL A 294 -18.20 -11.85 -3.84
C VAL A 294 -17.69 -11.71 -2.41
N LEU A 295 -16.62 -10.95 -2.20
CA LEU A 295 -16.01 -10.78 -0.88
C LEU A 295 -16.85 -9.90 0.04
N THR A 296 -17.31 -8.76 -0.46
CA THR A 296 -18.01 -7.77 0.37
C THR A 296 -19.52 -7.98 0.43
N ARG A 297 -20.11 -8.64 -0.58
CA ARG A 297 -21.57 -8.80 -0.76
C ARG A 297 -22.31 -7.47 -0.70
N SER A 298 -21.67 -6.39 -1.18
CA SER A 298 -22.15 -5.01 -1.08
C SER A 298 -22.11 -4.31 -2.43
N ALA A 299 -23.28 -3.86 -2.90
CA ALA A 299 -23.38 -3.04 -4.11
C ALA A 299 -22.62 -1.72 -3.99
N ALA A 300 -22.58 -1.12 -2.79
CA ALA A 300 -21.84 0.11 -2.54
C ALA A 300 -20.34 -0.08 -2.69
N GLU A 301 -19.79 -1.22 -2.26
CA GLU A 301 -18.35 -1.49 -2.41
C GLU A 301 -17.99 -1.76 -3.88
N VAL A 302 -18.86 -2.42 -4.65
CA VAL A 302 -18.68 -2.59 -6.10
C VAL A 302 -18.74 -1.25 -6.82
N GLU A 303 -19.62 -0.33 -6.41
CA GLU A 303 -19.66 1.03 -6.95
C GLU A 303 -18.35 1.78 -6.69
N LYS A 304 -17.78 1.69 -5.47
CA LYS A 304 -16.48 2.29 -5.16
C LYS A 304 -15.39 1.76 -6.12
N MET A 305 -15.33 0.44 -6.34
CA MET A 305 -14.37 -0.16 -7.28
C MET A 305 -14.60 0.34 -8.72
N ALA A 306 -15.85 0.46 -9.16
CA ALA A 306 -16.17 0.98 -10.49
C ALA A 306 -15.74 2.45 -10.65
N ARG A 307 -15.87 3.28 -9.62
CA ARG A 307 -15.38 4.68 -9.63
C ARG A 307 -13.87 4.76 -9.73
N VAL A 308 -13.13 3.91 -8.99
CA VAL A 308 -11.67 3.82 -9.10
C VAL A 308 -11.26 3.38 -10.51
N MET A 309 -11.93 2.38 -11.09
CA MET A 309 -11.71 1.93 -12.47
C MET A 309 -11.85 3.08 -13.48
N VAL A 310 -12.92 3.87 -13.35
CA VAL A 310 -13.17 5.02 -14.25
C VAL A 310 -12.13 6.13 -14.04
N PHE A 311 -11.77 6.41 -12.79
CA PHE A 311 -10.76 7.41 -12.47
C PHE A 311 -9.40 7.02 -13.05
N ASN A 312 -8.92 5.79 -12.83
CA ASN A 312 -7.66 5.31 -13.39
C ASN A 312 -7.63 5.44 -14.91
N ALA A 313 -8.75 5.11 -15.59
CA ALA A 313 -8.90 5.22 -17.05
C ALA A 313 -8.75 6.65 -17.57
N LEU A 314 -9.31 7.64 -16.85
CA LEU A 314 -9.39 9.04 -17.32
C LEU A 314 -8.26 9.92 -16.78
N PHE A 315 -7.57 9.49 -15.71
CA PHE A 315 -6.48 10.23 -15.08
C PHE A 315 -5.09 9.64 -15.33
N HIS A 316 -4.96 8.75 -16.32
CA HIS A 316 -3.68 8.17 -16.74
C HIS A 316 -2.91 7.52 -15.57
N ASN A 317 -3.63 6.86 -14.67
CA ASN A 317 -3.01 6.06 -13.63
C ASN A 317 -2.82 4.64 -14.13
N TYR A 318 -1.75 4.40 -14.90
CA TYR A 318 -1.46 3.10 -15.49
C TYR A 318 -0.78 2.11 -14.54
N ASP A 319 -0.32 2.59 -13.38
CA ASP A 319 0.28 1.75 -12.33
C ASP A 319 -0.78 1.14 -11.40
N ASP A 320 -1.93 0.78 -11.95
CA ASP A 320 -3.09 0.18 -11.28
C ASP A 320 -2.91 -1.33 -11.06
N HIS A 321 -1.78 -1.71 -10.48
CA HIS A 321 -1.46 -3.12 -10.21
C HIS A 321 -2.20 -3.67 -8.98
N THR A 322 -2.18 -4.99 -8.82
CA THR A 322 -2.96 -5.72 -7.79
C THR A 322 -2.63 -5.37 -6.33
N LYS A 323 -1.49 -4.76 -6.04
CA LYS A 323 -1.17 -4.22 -4.70
C LYS A 323 -1.82 -2.85 -4.43
N ASN A 324 -2.33 -2.15 -5.45
CA ASN A 324 -2.99 -0.85 -5.30
C ASN A 324 -4.50 -0.98 -5.04
N PHE A 325 -4.98 -2.21 -4.83
CA PHE A 325 -6.33 -2.50 -4.38
C PHE A 325 -6.28 -3.38 -3.14
N ALA A 326 -6.98 -3.00 -2.09
CA ALA A 326 -7.00 -3.74 -0.84
C ALA A 326 -8.41 -3.82 -0.25
N PHE A 327 -8.61 -4.78 0.65
CA PHE A 327 -9.83 -4.93 1.43
C PHE A 327 -9.49 -4.85 2.92
N ILE A 328 -10.44 -4.36 3.71
CA ILE A 328 -10.39 -4.31 5.17
C ILE A 328 -11.35 -5.35 5.71
N GLY A 329 -10.81 -6.29 6.50
CA GLY A 329 -11.57 -7.27 7.25
C GLY A 329 -11.76 -6.82 8.70
N ARG A 330 -13.01 -6.71 9.12
CA ARG A 330 -13.40 -6.38 10.50
C ARG A 330 -13.89 -7.62 11.20
N GLU A 331 -13.61 -7.72 12.49
CA GLU A 331 -14.13 -8.79 13.33
C GLU A 331 -15.65 -8.87 13.19
N PRO A 332 -16.20 -10.10 13.21
CA PRO A 332 -17.63 -10.30 13.23
C PRO A 332 -18.22 -9.74 14.52
N GLU A 333 -19.47 -9.28 14.45
CA GLU A 333 -20.18 -8.78 15.63
C GLU A 333 -20.46 -9.87 16.66
N LYS A 334 -20.56 -11.13 16.20
CA LYS A 334 -20.77 -12.30 17.05
C LYS A 334 -19.79 -13.42 16.69
N PRO A 335 -19.32 -14.18 17.68
CA PRO A 335 -18.49 -15.35 17.44
C PRO A 335 -19.14 -16.31 16.46
N GLY A 336 -18.35 -16.81 15.49
CA GLY A 336 -18.80 -17.76 14.48
C GLY A 336 -19.46 -17.14 13.24
N GLU A 337 -19.68 -15.84 13.20
CA GLU A 337 -20.06 -15.13 11.97
C GLU A 337 -18.84 -14.88 11.07
N GLU A 338 -19.09 -14.64 9.78
CA GLU A 338 -18.02 -14.24 8.85
C GLU A 338 -17.59 -12.80 9.09
N ALA A 339 -16.31 -12.49 8.83
CA ALA A 339 -15.82 -11.13 8.84
C ALA A 339 -16.59 -10.24 7.87
N LYS A 340 -16.79 -8.98 8.26
CA LYS A 340 -17.31 -7.96 7.37
C LYS A 340 -16.16 -7.37 6.55
N TRP A 341 -16.22 -7.58 5.25
CA TRP A 341 -15.24 -7.05 4.32
C TRP A 341 -15.74 -5.78 3.63
N THR A 342 -14.86 -4.79 3.52
CA THR A 342 -15.09 -3.56 2.76
C THR A 342 -13.89 -3.30 1.85
N LEU A 343 -14.10 -2.60 0.75
CA LEU A 343 -13.00 -2.10 -0.06
C LEU A 343 -12.25 -1.03 0.75
N ALA A 344 -10.93 -1.08 0.78
CA ALA A 344 -10.14 0.00 1.36
C ALA A 344 -10.34 1.30 0.57
N PRO A 345 -10.24 2.48 1.19
CA PRO A 345 -10.14 3.72 0.47
C PRO A 345 -9.04 3.62 -0.60
N ALA A 346 -9.26 4.22 -1.76
CA ALA A 346 -8.26 4.21 -2.83
C ALA A 346 -6.97 4.93 -2.39
N TYR A 347 -5.85 4.48 -2.86
CA TYR A 347 -4.52 5.00 -2.57
C TYR A 347 -3.61 4.86 -3.80
N ASP A 348 -2.47 5.54 -3.78
CA ASP A 348 -1.50 5.57 -4.88
C ASP A 348 -2.12 6.00 -6.22
N LEU A 349 -3.10 6.92 -6.17
CA LEU A 349 -3.67 7.54 -7.37
C LEU A 349 -2.80 8.73 -7.76
N THR A 350 -2.07 8.57 -8.87
CA THR A 350 -1.22 9.63 -9.42
C THR A 350 -1.05 9.42 -10.93
N PHE A 351 -0.53 10.43 -11.62
CA PHE A 351 -0.11 10.24 -13.00
C PHE A 351 1.01 9.18 -13.06
N SER A 352 0.80 8.16 -13.86
CA SER A 352 1.80 7.12 -14.06
C SER A 352 1.74 6.55 -15.46
N GLU A 353 2.85 6.62 -16.17
CA GLU A 353 2.98 6.06 -17.53
C GLU A 353 3.16 4.54 -17.52
N ALA A 354 3.56 3.96 -16.38
CA ALA A 354 3.91 2.53 -16.25
C ALA A 354 4.69 2.02 -17.48
N ARG A 355 4.08 1.11 -18.26
CA ARG A 355 4.64 0.60 -19.54
C ARG A 355 3.87 1.10 -20.76
N GLY A 356 3.18 2.24 -20.67
CA GLY A 356 2.37 2.82 -21.73
C GLY A 356 0.94 2.28 -21.79
N GLU A 357 0.56 1.42 -20.83
CA GLU A 357 -0.77 0.85 -20.69
C GLU A 357 -1.06 0.47 -19.23
N HIS A 358 -2.33 0.30 -18.92
CA HIS A 358 -2.78 -0.14 -17.58
C HIS A 358 -2.22 -1.50 -17.20
N THR A 359 -1.78 -1.63 -15.95
CA THR A 359 -1.37 -2.92 -15.38
C THR A 359 -2.58 -3.83 -15.14
N THR A 360 -3.73 -3.25 -14.78
CA THR A 360 -5.02 -3.97 -14.72
C THR A 360 -5.77 -3.78 -16.04
N ALA A 361 -6.12 -4.88 -16.71
CA ALA A 361 -6.72 -4.83 -18.01
C ALA A 361 -8.21 -4.40 -17.98
N TYR A 362 -8.68 -3.85 -19.09
CA TYR A 362 -10.08 -3.54 -19.37
C TYR A 362 -10.61 -4.53 -20.41
N SER A 363 -11.22 -5.62 -19.96
CA SER A 363 -11.65 -6.73 -20.84
C SER A 363 -10.49 -7.23 -21.72
N GLY A 364 -9.36 -7.54 -21.09
CA GLY A 364 -8.14 -8.03 -21.76
C GLY A 364 -7.37 -6.96 -22.56
N ARG A 365 -7.69 -5.68 -22.41
CA ARG A 365 -7.00 -4.58 -23.09
C ARG A 365 -6.30 -3.67 -22.11
N GLY A 366 -5.09 -3.21 -22.46
CA GLY A 366 -4.30 -2.31 -21.64
C GLY A 366 -4.73 -0.84 -21.69
N LYS A 367 -5.76 -0.48 -22.50
CA LYS A 367 -6.32 0.88 -22.56
C LYS A 367 -7.84 0.84 -22.51
N ALA A 368 -8.41 1.70 -21.67
CA ALA A 368 -9.84 1.85 -21.50
C ALA A 368 -10.49 2.59 -22.70
N THR A 369 -11.75 2.27 -22.95
CA THR A 369 -12.66 3.08 -23.75
C THR A 369 -14.00 3.19 -23.03
N ARG A 370 -14.79 4.21 -23.36
CA ARG A 370 -16.16 4.37 -22.84
C ARG A 370 -16.98 3.09 -23.01
N GLN A 371 -16.88 2.46 -24.17
CA GLN A 371 -17.58 1.20 -24.44
C GLN A 371 -17.16 0.09 -23.49
N LEU A 372 -15.85 -0.09 -23.25
CA LEU A 372 -15.34 -1.13 -22.34
C LEU A 372 -15.81 -0.90 -20.90
N ILE A 373 -15.84 0.35 -20.41
CA ILE A 373 -16.38 0.68 -19.09
C ILE A 373 -17.87 0.29 -19.00
N MET A 374 -18.65 0.60 -20.06
CA MET A 374 -20.06 0.22 -20.09
C MET A 374 -20.25 -1.29 -20.08
N GLU A 375 -19.44 -2.03 -20.85
CA GLU A 375 -19.48 -3.51 -20.92
C GLU A 375 -19.10 -4.13 -19.56
N LEU A 376 -18.04 -3.64 -18.88
CA LEU A 376 -17.59 -4.13 -17.58
C LEU A 376 -18.64 -3.93 -16.47
N CYS A 377 -19.43 -2.86 -16.57
CA CYS A 377 -20.49 -2.57 -15.60
C CYS A 377 -21.84 -3.24 -15.93
N ALA A 378 -22.01 -3.83 -17.10
CA ALA A 378 -23.31 -4.29 -17.61
C ALA A 378 -23.97 -5.39 -16.74
N ASP A 379 -23.15 -6.25 -16.11
CA ASP A 379 -23.62 -7.31 -15.22
C ASP A 379 -24.17 -6.79 -13.88
N TYR A 380 -23.92 -5.54 -13.54
CA TYR A 380 -24.29 -4.89 -12.28
C TYR A 380 -25.32 -3.78 -12.52
N LYS A 381 -26.60 -4.11 -12.54
CA LYS A 381 -27.71 -3.18 -12.89
C LYS A 381 -27.79 -1.93 -12.03
N TYR A 382 -27.18 -1.95 -10.84
CA TYR A 382 -27.14 -0.81 -9.93
C TYR A 382 -26.00 0.17 -10.22
N LEU A 383 -24.99 -0.22 -11.02
CA LEU A 383 -23.89 0.67 -11.42
C LEU A 383 -24.38 1.67 -12.48
N LYS A 384 -23.86 2.88 -12.38
CA LYS A 384 -24.18 4.01 -13.25
C LYS A 384 -22.90 4.53 -13.94
N PRO A 385 -22.28 3.74 -14.84
CA PRO A 385 -20.99 4.08 -15.41
C PRO A 385 -20.96 5.42 -16.15
N LEU A 386 -22.07 5.86 -16.76
CA LEU A 386 -22.13 7.18 -17.39
C LEU A 386 -21.99 8.31 -16.36
N ASP A 387 -22.67 8.20 -15.22
CA ASP A 387 -22.57 9.21 -14.16
C ASP A 387 -21.14 9.30 -13.62
N TYR A 388 -20.46 8.15 -13.46
CA TYR A 388 -19.06 8.10 -12.99
C TYR A 388 -18.10 8.72 -13.99
N ILE A 389 -18.30 8.47 -15.29
CA ILE A 389 -17.51 9.07 -16.38
C ILE A 389 -17.73 10.60 -16.38
N GLU A 390 -18.97 11.06 -16.31
CA GLU A 390 -19.29 12.49 -16.33
C GLU A 390 -18.73 13.22 -15.10
N GLN A 391 -18.84 12.64 -13.89
CA GLN A 391 -18.24 13.20 -12.69
C GLN A 391 -16.71 13.27 -12.79
N THR A 392 -16.07 12.21 -13.32
CA THR A 392 -14.61 12.19 -13.47
C THR A 392 -14.13 13.22 -14.49
N LEU A 393 -14.85 13.40 -15.62
CA LEU A 393 -14.56 14.45 -16.59
C LEU A 393 -14.80 15.85 -16.03
N ALA A 394 -15.84 16.02 -15.19
CA ALA A 394 -16.10 17.29 -14.48
C ALA A 394 -14.96 17.62 -13.49
N ALA A 395 -14.44 16.62 -12.77
CA ALA A 395 -13.25 16.80 -11.94
C ALA A 395 -12.03 17.21 -12.77
N PHE A 396 -11.80 16.58 -13.92
CA PHE A 396 -10.72 16.97 -14.83
C PHE A 396 -10.88 18.40 -15.35
N ALA A 397 -12.11 18.88 -15.61
CA ALA A 397 -12.34 20.26 -16.06
C ALA A 397 -11.86 21.31 -15.02
N LYS A 398 -11.73 20.93 -13.74
CA LYS A 398 -11.16 21.77 -12.67
C LYS A 398 -9.64 21.71 -12.56
N TRP A 399 -8.94 21.07 -13.49
CA TRP A 399 -7.47 20.86 -13.46
C TRP A 399 -6.70 22.13 -13.15
N ASP A 400 -6.92 23.20 -13.89
CA ASP A 400 -6.17 24.46 -13.72
C ASP A 400 -6.53 25.18 -12.39
N GLU A 401 -7.73 24.99 -11.86
CA GLU A 401 -8.17 25.50 -10.57
C GLU A 401 -7.44 24.76 -9.44
N VAL A 402 -7.47 23.43 -9.46
CA VAL A 402 -6.80 22.59 -8.47
C VAL A 402 -5.28 22.82 -8.50
N PHE A 403 -4.65 22.92 -9.66
CA PHE A 403 -3.21 23.18 -9.77
C PHE A 403 -2.81 24.54 -9.20
N ARG A 404 -3.68 25.57 -9.34
CA ARG A 404 -3.48 26.87 -8.68
C ARG A 404 -3.66 26.79 -7.17
N GLU A 405 -4.66 26.04 -6.69
CA GLU A 405 -4.90 25.82 -5.26
C GLU A 405 -3.70 25.18 -4.58
N VAL A 406 -3.14 24.13 -5.17
CA VAL A 406 -1.96 23.42 -4.64
C VAL A 406 -0.64 24.09 -4.98
N LYS A 407 -0.69 25.27 -5.63
CA LYS A 407 0.47 26.10 -5.99
C LYS A 407 1.47 25.41 -6.92
N ILE A 408 1.00 24.52 -7.78
CA ILE A 408 1.80 23.94 -8.86
C ILE A 408 1.86 24.94 -10.01
N PRO A 409 3.04 25.24 -10.58
CA PRO A 409 3.14 26.05 -11.78
C PRO A 409 2.32 25.46 -12.93
N LEU A 410 1.43 26.25 -13.55
CA LEU A 410 0.56 25.74 -14.62
C LEU A 410 1.38 25.08 -15.76
N LYS A 411 2.54 25.64 -16.08
CA LYS A 411 3.45 25.05 -17.08
C LYS A 411 3.90 23.63 -16.72
N ALA A 412 4.10 23.32 -15.44
CA ALA A 412 4.41 21.96 -15.00
C ALA A 412 3.19 21.01 -15.20
N GLY A 413 1.98 21.53 -15.06
CA GLY A 413 0.73 20.78 -15.29
C GLY A 413 0.35 20.59 -16.74
N GLU A 414 0.79 21.47 -17.66
CA GLU A 414 0.41 21.44 -19.09
C GLU A 414 0.81 20.14 -19.77
N ALA A 415 1.99 19.59 -19.48
CA ALA A 415 2.45 18.35 -20.07
C ALA A 415 1.54 17.16 -19.67
N TYR A 416 1.17 17.07 -18.40
CA TYR A 416 0.25 16.05 -17.90
C TYR A 416 -1.14 16.22 -18.53
N LYS A 417 -1.67 17.45 -18.52
CA LYS A 417 -2.98 17.78 -19.10
C LYS A 417 -3.09 17.37 -20.56
N ALA A 418 -2.06 17.67 -21.37
CA ALA A 418 -2.03 17.30 -22.77
C ALA A 418 -2.08 15.78 -23.00
N VAL A 419 -1.43 14.99 -22.14
CA VAL A 419 -1.51 13.51 -22.19
C VAL A 419 -2.93 13.06 -21.85
N LEU A 420 -3.54 13.59 -20.80
CA LEU A 420 -4.90 13.23 -20.40
C LEU A 420 -5.92 13.59 -21.51
N GLU A 421 -5.83 14.76 -22.12
CA GLU A 421 -6.70 15.19 -23.22
C GLU A 421 -6.60 14.25 -24.44
N LYS A 422 -5.39 13.78 -24.75
CA LYS A 422 -5.17 12.76 -25.78
C LYS A 422 -5.84 11.42 -25.40
N ASP A 423 -5.71 11.00 -24.16
CA ASP A 423 -6.35 9.78 -23.67
C ASP A 423 -7.87 9.90 -23.67
N HIS A 424 -8.43 11.07 -23.30
CA HIS A 424 -9.88 11.32 -23.39
C HIS A 424 -10.38 11.22 -24.81
N THR A 425 -9.59 11.68 -25.80
CA THR A 425 -9.91 11.50 -27.22
C THR A 425 -9.96 10.02 -27.57
N TYR A 426 -8.95 9.24 -27.18
CA TYR A 426 -8.93 7.79 -27.39
C TYR A 426 -10.09 7.08 -26.67
N PHE A 427 -10.36 7.46 -25.42
CA PHE A 427 -11.43 6.89 -24.59
C PHE A 427 -12.81 7.00 -25.25
N ASN A 428 -13.06 8.06 -25.99
CA ASN A 428 -14.32 8.30 -26.68
C ASN A 428 -14.39 7.67 -28.08
N LEU A 429 -13.33 7.03 -28.59
CA LEU A 429 -13.37 6.36 -29.90
C LEU A 429 -14.33 5.16 -29.85
N ILE A 430 -15.34 5.19 -30.72
CA ILE A 430 -16.23 4.06 -30.96
C ILE A 430 -15.46 3.11 -31.89
N ARG A 431 -15.00 1.97 -31.40
CA ARG A 431 -14.44 0.92 -32.26
C ARG A 431 -15.60 0.12 -32.88
N PRO A 432 -15.59 -0.15 -34.19
CA PRO A 432 -16.55 -1.07 -34.76
C PRO A 432 -16.43 -2.42 -34.04
N THR A 433 -17.54 -2.95 -33.54
CA THR A 433 -17.63 -4.32 -33.06
C THR A 433 -17.18 -5.23 -34.19
N ARG A 434 -16.08 -5.96 -33.98
CA ARG A 434 -15.77 -7.09 -34.85
C ARG A 434 -16.94 -8.10 -34.70
N ARG A 435 -17.73 -8.23 -35.80
CA ARG A 435 -18.73 -9.28 -35.94
C ARG A 435 -18.05 -10.65 -35.98
#